data_3f177989a60391a13d5810e0e15760aa
#
_entry.id   3f177989a60391a13d5810e0e15760aa
#
_cell.length_a   1.000
_cell.length_b   1.000
_cell.length_c   1.000
_cell.angle_alpha   90.00
_cell.angle_beta   90.00
_cell.angle_gamma   90.00
#
_symmetry.space_group_name_H-M   'P 1'
#
loop_
_entity.id
_entity.type
_entity.pdbx_description
1 polymer ?
#
loop_
_entity_poly.entity_id
_entity_poly.type
_entity_poly.pdbx_seq_one_letter_code
_entity_poly.pdbx_strand_id
1 'polypeptide(L)'
;MEYNKISQEIVAKLQALVGAQNVLTEGEQMEIYAHDEVTDPAYHHMPEAVVFAENAQQVAAVVKLANEHKFPVVPRGAGTGLACGAVPVYGGVVLSLEKMNKILEINVDAMYAVVEPGVRTSDLQAAVEAQGAFYAGDPCSGDSCFIGGNVATNAGGNRAVK
;
A
#
# COMPACT_ATOMS: atom_id res chain seq x y z
N MET A 1 -7.38 -16.94 16.08
CA MET A 1 -6.25 -17.48 15.29
C MET A 1 -4.99 -16.93 15.96
N GLU A 2 -4.06 -17.79 16.35
CA GLU A 2 -2.76 -17.34 16.84
C GLU A 2 -1.84 -17.13 15.63
N TYR A 3 -1.21 -15.95 15.55
CA TYR A 3 -0.21 -15.62 14.55
C TYR A 3 1.19 -15.72 15.15
N ASN A 4 2.16 -16.12 14.35
CA ASN A 4 3.55 -16.15 14.76
C ASN A 4 4.18 -14.76 14.69
N LYS A 5 5.09 -14.50 15.62
CA LYS A 5 5.90 -13.28 15.64
C LYS A 5 6.97 -13.32 14.54
N ILE A 6 7.42 -12.14 14.12
CA ILE A 6 8.50 -11.98 13.17
C ILE A 6 9.84 -12.23 13.85
N SER A 7 10.45 -13.39 13.60
CA SER A 7 11.79 -13.73 14.10
C SER A 7 12.89 -13.12 13.22
N GLN A 8 14.12 -13.08 13.75
CA GLN A 8 15.30 -12.65 12.97
C GLN A 8 15.51 -13.51 11.71
N GLU A 9 15.14 -14.79 11.76
CA GLU A 9 15.18 -15.68 10.59
C GLU A 9 14.18 -15.21 9.51
N ILE A 10 12.96 -14.84 9.91
CA ILE A 10 11.94 -14.29 8.99
C ILE A 10 12.42 -12.96 8.41
N VAL A 11 13.00 -12.08 9.23
CA VAL A 11 13.59 -10.81 8.75
C VAL A 11 14.64 -11.07 7.67
N ALA A 12 15.57 -11.99 7.91
CA ALA A 12 16.61 -12.35 6.93
C ALA A 12 16.00 -12.88 5.62
N LYS A 13 14.94 -13.68 5.69
CA LYS A 13 14.21 -14.17 4.50
C LYS A 13 13.52 -13.02 3.76
N LEU A 14 12.86 -12.09 4.47
CA LEU A 14 12.25 -10.90 3.88
C LEU A 14 13.31 -10.04 3.17
N GLN A 15 14.44 -9.79 3.81
CA GLN A 15 15.56 -9.06 3.23
C GLN A 15 16.14 -9.74 1.97
N ALA A 16 16.19 -11.05 1.95
CA ALA A 16 16.61 -11.80 0.77
C ALA A 16 15.63 -11.69 -0.41
N LEU A 17 14.32 -11.52 -0.13
CA LEU A 17 13.27 -11.39 -1.14
C LEU A 17 13.21 -9.99 -1.77
N VAL A 18 13.36 -8.93 -0.95
CA VAL A 18 13.12 -7.56 -1.40
C VAL A 18 14.36 -6.66 -1.35
N GLY A 19 15.47 -7.14 -0.79
CA GLY A 19 16.67 -6.36 -0.48
C GLY A 19 16.63 -5.79 0.95
N ALA A 20 17.79 -5.77 1.61
CA ALA A 20 17.89 -5.34 3.02
C ALA A 20 17.42 -3.89 3.24
N GLN A 21 17.67 -2.99 2.28
CA GLN A 21 17.24 -1.59 2.31
C GLN A 21 15.70 -1.42 2.21
N ASN A 22 14.99 -2.47 1.87
CA ASN A 22 13.53 -2.48 1.70
C ASN A 22 12.82 -3.16 2.89
N VAL A 23 13.51 -3.38 4.00
CA VAL A 23 12.92 -3.96 5.22
C VAL A 23 13.31 -3.09 6.42
N LEU A 24 12.30 -2.53 7.09
CA LEU A 24 12.47 -1.84 8.37
C LEU A 24 11.99 -2.76 9.49
N THR A 25 12.76 -2.85 10.58
CA THR A 25 12.42 -3.63 11.78
C THR A 25 12.49 -2.82 13.06
N GLU A 26 13.01 -1.60 12.98
CA GLU A 26 13.17 -0.70 14.12
C GLU A 26 13.33 0.76 13.64
N GLY A 27 13.21 1.70 14.58
CA GLY A 27 13.40 3.13 14.34
C GLY A 27 12.10 3.91 14.23
N GLU A 28 12.23 5.23 14.38
CA GLU A 28 11.11 6.18 14.35
C GLU A 28 10.35 6.16 12.99
N GLN A 29 11.02 5.73 11.93
CA GLN A 29 10.43 5.62 10.60
C GLN A 29 9.27 4.60 10.52
N MET A 30 9.17 3.65 11.48
CA MET A 30 8.06 2.69 11.51
C MET A 30 6.77 3.30 12.04
N GLU A 31 6.84 4.42 12.75
CA GLU A 31 5.69 5.07 13.38
C GLU A 31 4.58 5.40 12.38
N ILE A 32 4.92 5.92 11.21
CA ILE A 32 3.95 6.26 10.17
C ILE A 32 3.17 5.05 9.63
N TYR A 33 3.66 3.83 9.88
CA TYR A 33 3.02 2.58 9.47
C TYR A 33 2.17 1.95 10.58
N ALA A 34 2.14 2.57 11.79
CA ALA A 34 1.37 2.09 12.93
C ALA A 34 -0.10 2.53 12.91
N HIS A 35 -0.44 3.52 12.10
CA HIS A 35 -1.77 4.15 12.04
C HIS A 35 -2.14 4.54 10.61
N ASP A 36 -3.39 4.92 10.39
CA ASP A 36 -3.90 5.65 9.23
C ASP A 36 -4.39 7.06 9.67
N GLU A 37 -5.36 7.66 9.00
CA GLU A 37 -5.92 8.97 9.38
C GLU A 37 -6.94 8.89 10.54
N VAL A 38 -7.21 7.71 11.10
CA VAL A 38 -8.03 7.58 12.30
C VAL A 38 -7.23 8.06 13.51
N THR A 39 -7.76 9.05 14.22
CA THR A 39 -7.08 9.71 15.34
C THR A 39 -7.27 9.02 16.69
N ASP A 40 -8.11 7.98 16.79
CA ASP A 40 -8.33 7.24 18.03
C ASP A 40 -7.10 6.38 18.35
N PRO A 41 -6.44 6.61 19.50
CA PRO A 41 -5.25 5.85 19.91
C PRO A 41 -5.47 4.33 20.01
N ALA A 42 -6.71 3.88 20.14
CA ALA A 42 -7.04 2.45 20.14
C ALA A 42 -6.68 1.74 18.81
N TYR A 43 -6.51 2.52 17.74
CA TYR A 43 -6.14 2.02 16.41
C TYR A 43 -4.68 2.31 16.04
N HIS A 44 -3.84 2.61 17.01
CA HIS A 44 -2.41 2.74 16.84
C HIS A 44 -1.72 1.43 17.20
N HIS A 45 -1.18 0.73 16.22
CA HIS A 45 -0.53 -0.57 16.41
C HIS A 45 0.79 -0.63 15.62
N MET A 46 1.90 -0.80 16.32
CA MET A 46 3.21 -0.93 15.68
C MET A 46 3.31 -2.24 14.88
N PRO A 47 3.75 -2.20 13.61
CA PRO A 47 4.13 -3.41 12.89
C PRO A 47 5.42 -4.00 13.49
N GLU A 48 5.65 -5.30 13.26
CA GLU A 48 6.90 -5.97 13.62
C GLU A 48 7.98 -5.79 12.55
N ALA A 49 7.55 -5.57 11.30
CA ALA A 49 8.40 -5.16 10.19
C ALA A 49 7.60 -4.39 9.15
N VAL A 50 8.28 -3.50 8.41
CA VAL A 50 7.73 -2.87 7.20
C VAL A 50 8.54 -3.34 6.00
N VAL A 51 7.87 -3.80 4.96
CA VAL A 51 8.48 -4.30 3.73
C VAL A 51 8.02 -3.47 2.55
N PHE A 52 8.96 -2.93 1.79
CA PHE A 52 8.70 -2.17 0.56
C PHE A 52 8.87 -3.06 -0.65
N ALA A 53 7.76 -3.41 -1.31
CA ALA A 53 7.80 -4.16 -2.55
C ALA A 53 7.95 -3.23 -3.75
N GLU A 54 8.77 -3.62 -4.72
CA GLU A 54 9.03 -2.89 -5.97
C GLU A 54 8.32 -3.50 -7.18
N ASN A 55 7.76 -4.71 -7.02
CA ASN A 55 7.06 -5.44 -8.10
C ASN A 55 6.15 -6.54 -7.55
N ALA A 56 5.28 -7.06 -8.43
CA ALA A 56 4.31 -8.09 -8.08
C ALA A 56 4.95 -9.43 -7.65
N GLN A 57 6.14 -9.76 -8.15
CA GLN A 57 6.85 -10.98 -7.79
C GLN A 57 7.31 -10.92 -6.33
N GLN A 58 7.80 -9.78 -5.88
CA GLN A 58 8.16 -9.56 -4.47
C GLN A 58 6.93 -9.62 -3.56
N VAL A 59 5.81 -8.99 -3.95
CA VAL A 59 4.53 -9.10 -3.22
C VAL A 59 4.12 -10.57 -3.07
N ALA A 60 4.11 -11.34 -4.15
CA ALA A 60 3.75 -12.75 -4.13
C ALA A 60 4.69 -13.58 -3.23
N ALA A 61 6.00 -13.31 -3.27
CA ALA A 61 6.98 -13.99 -2.44
C ALA A 61 6.79 -13.70 -0.94
N VAL A 62 6.53 -12.44 -0.57
CA VAL A 62 6.24 -12.05 0.82
C VAL A 62 4.96 -12.72 1.33
N VAL A 63 3.88 -12.70 0.54
CA VAL A 63 2.61 -13.36 0.90
C VAL A 63 2.77 -14.87 1.04
N LYS A 64 3.57 -15.50 0.16
CA LYS A 64 3.90 -16.93 0.27
C LYS A 64 4.64 -17.24 1.57
N LEU A 65 5.68 -16.46 1.89
CA LEU A 65 6.44 -16.59 3.14
C LEU A 65 5.53 -16.42 4.36
N ALA A 66 4.59 -15.45 4.32
CA ALA A 66 3.63 -15.24 5.39
C ALA A 66 2.69 -16.44 5.58
N ASN A 67 2.24 -17.06 4.50
CA ASN A 67 1.43 -18.27 4.56
C ASN A 67 2.19 -19.48 5.13
N GLU A 68 3.47 -19.62 4.81
CA GLU A 68 4.32 -20.68 5.32
C GLU A 68 4.59 -20.53 6.82
N HIS A 69 4.89 -19.31 7.25
CA HIS A 69 5.27 -18.99 8.62
C HIS A 69 4.13 -18.47 9.51
N LYS A 70 2.91 -18.31 8.97
CA LYS A 70 1.69 -17.92 9.70
C LYS A 70 1.80 -16.58 10.43
N PHE A 71 2.41 -15.57 9.81
CA PHE A 71 2.39 -14.20 10.31
C PHE A 71 1.41 -13.31 9.51
N PRO A 72 0.82 -12.26 10.13
CA PRO A 72 -0.08 -11.34 9.44
C PRO A 72 0.66 -10.47 8.42
N VAL A 73 -0.02 -10.15 7.32
CA VAL A 73 0.41 -9.14 6.35
C VAL A 73 -0.70 -8.12 6.17
N VAL A 74 -0.34 -6.85 6.35
CA VAL A 74 -1.25 -5.72 6.13
C VAL A 74 -0.76 -4.95 4.91
N PRO A 75 -1.47 -4.96 3.78
CA PRO A 75 -1.11 -4.17 2.62
C PRO A 75 -1.35 -2.68 2.92
N ARG A 76 -0.41 -1.83 2.51
CA ARG A 76 -0.50 -0.39 2.71
C ARG A 76 -0.18 0.38 1.44
N GLY A 77 -1.07 1.29 1.07
CA GLY A 77 -0.80 2.38 0.14
C GLY A 77 -0.22 3.59 0.88
N ALA A 78 -0.84 4.76 0.72
CA ALA A 78 -0.41 5.99 1.39
C ALA A 78 -0.83 6.10 2.87
N GLY A 79 -1.74 5.26 3.34
CA GLY A 79 -2.26 5.32 4.72
C GLY A 79 -3.30 6.42 4.96
N THR A 80 -3.86 7.00 3.91
CA THR A 80 -4.85 8.10 3.97
C THR A 80 -6.29 7.62 4.24
N GLY A 81 -6.47 6.36 4.60
CA GLY A 81 -7.78 5.77 4.91
C GLY A 81 -8.32 6.17 6.28
N LEU A 82 -9.64 6.01 6.47
CA LEU A 82 -10.37 6.30 7.70
C LEU A 82 -11.10 5.06 8.25
N ALA A 83 -10.66 3.86 7.85
CA ALA A 83 -11.31 2.60 8.21
C ALA A 83 -10.34 1.59 8.82
N CYS A 84 -9.16 2.01 9.23
CA CYS A 84 -8.09 1.19 9.83
C CYS A 84 -7.64 -0.01 8.97
N GLY A 85 -7.90 0.03 7.65
CA GLY A 85 -7.55 -1.06 6.74
C GLY A 85 -6.04 -1.23 6.54
N ALA A 86 -5.25 -0.21 6.84
CA ALA A 86 -3.79 -0.21 6.76
C ALA A 86 -3.10 -0.35 8.14
N VAL A 87 -3.87 -0.56 9.21
CA VAL A 87 -3.37 -0.65 10.59
C VAL A 87 -3.07 -2.10 10.96
N PRO A 88 -1.86 -2.44 11.43
CA PRO A 88 -1.46 -3.81 11.74
C PRO A 88 -1.93 -4.24 13.14
N VAL A 89 -3.24 -4.36 13.35
CA VAL A 89 -3.86 -4.68 14.65
C VAL A 89 -3.39 -5.99 15.28
N TYR A 90 -2.82 -6.89 14.50
CA TYR A 90 -2.23 -8.14 14.98
C TYR A 90 -0.69 -8.17 14.89
N GLY A 91 -0.05 -7.01 14.70
CA GLY A 91 1.39 -6.93 14.42
C GLY A 91 1.73 -7.48 13.04
N GLY A 92 2.83 -8.24 12.93
CA GLY A 92 3.29 -8.82 11.69
C GLY A 92 3.93 -7.81 10.73
N VAL A 93 3.73 -7.99 9.43
CA VAL A 93 4.37 -7.20 8.37
C VAL A 93 3.38 -6.21 7.77
N VAL A 94 3.74 -4.93 7.74
CA VAL A 94 3.14 -3.96 6.81
C VAL A 94 3.86 -4.07 5.47
N LEU A 95 3.12 -4.42 4.42
CA LEU A 95 3.62 -4.50 3.05
C LEU A 95 3.28 -3.20 2.31
N SER A 96 4.24 -2.28 2.27
CA SER A 96 4.10 -1.01 1.55
C SER A 96 4.24 -1.20 0.05
N LEU A 97 3.31 -0.62 -0.71
CA LEU A 97 3.28 -0.65 -2.17
C LEU A 97 3.72 0.69 -2.80
N GLU A 98 4.24 1.62 -2.00
CA GLU A 98 4.60 2.97 -2.45
C GLU A 98 5.68 3.01 -3.55
N LYS A 99 6.54 1.98 -3.62
CA LYS A 99 7.57 1.85 -4.66
C LYS A 99 7.06 1.28 -5.99
N MET A 100 5.83 0.76 -6.01
CA MET A 100 5.13 0.31 -7.21
C MET A 100 4.29 1.47 -7.75
N ASN A 101 4.91 2.48 -8.35
CA ASN A 101 4.30 3.77 -8.65
C ASN A 101 4.38 4.18 -10.13
N LYS A 102 4.47 3.22 -11.04
CA LYS A 102 4.56 3.49 -12.48
C LYS A 102 3.18 3.51 -13.13
N ILE A 103 2.97 4.50 -14.02
CA ILE A 103 1.90 4.46 -15.02
C ILE A 103 2.46 3.66 -16.20
N LEU A 104 1.89 2.48 -16.45
CA LEU A 104 2.41 1.53 -17.43
C LEU A 104 1.85 1.78 -18.83
N GLU A 105 0.57 2.17 -18.93
CA GLU A 105 -0.13 2.43 -20.18
C GLU A 105 -1.27 3.43 -19.95
N ILE A 106 -1.49 4.32 -20.89
CA ILE A 106 -2.72 5.11 -21.02
C ILE A 106 -3.23 4.91 -22.45
N ASN A 107 -4.44 4.38 -22.56
CA ASN A 107 -5.11 4.17 -23.85
C ASN A 107 -6.38 5.01 -23.91
N VAL A 108 -6.30 6.16 -24.56
CA VAL A 108 -7.40 7.13 -24.64
C VAL A 108 -8.53 6.59 -25.51
N ASP A 109 -8.23 5.91 -26.60
CA ASP A 109 -9.23 5.39 -27.52
C ASP A 109 -10.08 4.28 -26.86
N ALA A 110 -9.45 3.44 -26.05
CA ALA A 110 -10.12 2.37 -25.31
C ALA A 110 -10.55 2.78 -23.89
N MET A 111 -10.27 4.03 -23.47
CA MET A 111 -10.68 4.63 -22.19
C MET A 111 -10.20 3.84 -20.96
N TYR A 112 -8.94 3.38 -20.95
CA TYR A 112 -8.33 2.76 -19.77
C TYR A 112 -6.91 3.23 -19.54
N ALA A 113 -6.45 3.05 -18.28
CA ALA A 113 -5.06 3.16 -17.91
C ALA A 113 -4.63 1.92 -17.12
N VAL A 114 -3.39 1.46 -17.34
CA VAL A 114 -2.74 0.41 -16.54
C VAL A 114 -1.71 1.07 -15.65
N VAL A 115 -1.88 0.92 -14.36
CA VAL A 115 -1.04 1.57 -13.35
C VAL A 115 -0.66 0.61 -12.24
N GLU A 116 0.47 0.85 -11.60
CA GLU A 116 0.85 0.17 -10.38
C GLU A 116 0.09 0.75 -9.17
N PRO A 117 -0.12 -0.01 -8.08
CA PRO A 117 -0.98 0.38 -6.96
C PRO A 117 -0.50 1.61 -6.18
N GLY A 118 0.80 1.93 -6.21
CA GLY A 118 1.40 3.09 -5.54
C GLY A 118 1.37 4.38 -6.35
N VAL A 119 0.74 4.41 -7.52
CA VAL A 119 0.55 5.65 -8.30
C VAL A 119 -0.38 6.59 -7.54
N ARG A 120 0.04 7.84 -7.36
CA ARG A 120 -0.83 8.88 -6.78
C ARG A 120 -1.98 9.22 -7.71
N THR A 121 -3.12 9.49 -7.12
CA THR A 121 -4.33 9.84 -7.89
C THR A 121 -4.11 11.11 -8.72
N SER A 122 -3.50 12.14 -8.14
CA SER A 122 -3.17 13.39 -8.84
C SER A 122 -2.21 13.16 -10.02
N ASP A 123 -1.23 12.26 -9.87
CA ASP A 123 -0.28 11.96 -10.96
C ASP A 123 -0.99 11.26 -12.13
N LEU A 124 -1.92 10.34 -11.84
CA LEU A 124 -2.75 9.71 -12.88
C LEU A 124 -3.67 10.73 -13.55
N GLN A 125 -4.33 11.60 -12.77
CA GLN A 125 -5.20 12.65 -13.31
C GLN A 125 -4.41 13.54 -14.28
N ALA A 126 -3.27 14.07 -13.86
CA ALA A 126 -2.41 14.90 -14.70
C ALA A 126 -1.93 14.18 -15.98
N ALA A 127 -1.57 12.89 -15.87
CA ALA A 127 -1.08 12.11 -17.00
C ALA A 127 -2.17 11.84 -18.06
N VAL A 128 -3.41 11.58 -17.65
CA VAL A 128 -4.52 11.36 -18.59
C VAL A 128 -5.04 12.69 -19.17
N GLU A 129 -5.06 13.75 -18.38
CA GLU A 129 -5.44 15.09 -18.85
C GLU A 129 -4.50 15.62 -19.93
N ALA A 130 -3.20 15.37 -19.78
CA ALA A 130 -2.19 15.69 -20.80
C ALA A 130 -2.43 15.01 -22.15
N GLN A 131 -3.25 13.93 -22.18
CA GLN A 131 -3.64 13.20 -23.39
C GLN A 131 -5.09 13.51 -23.81
N GLY A 132 -5.75 14.51 -23.21
CA GLY A 132 -7.12 14.90 -23.53
C GLY A 132 -8.20 13.99 -22.94
N ALA A 133 -7.87 13.14 -21.97
CA ALA A 133 -8.80 12.28 -21.26
C ALA A 133 -9.08 12.80 -19.84
N PHE A 134 -9.96 12.12 -19.09
CA PHE A 134 -10.34 12.52 -17.75
C PHE A 134 -10.49 11.28 -16.86
N TYR A 135 -9.85 11.29 -15.67
CA TYR A 135 -10.05 10.29 -14.62
C TYR A 135 -10.97 10.84 -13.53
N ALA A 136 -12.15 10.24 -13.37
CA ALA A 136 -13.22 10.77 -12.51
C ALA A 136 -12.98 10.55 -11.01
N GLY A 137 -12.14 9.59 -10.61
CA GLY A 137 -11.82 9.34 -9.20
C GLY A 137 -11.15 10.56 -8.57
N ASP A 138 -11.79 11.16 -7.56
CA ASP A 138 -11.37 12.44 -6.96
C ASP A 138 -11.61 12.42 -5.44
N PRO A 139 -10.99 11.48 -4.70
CA PRO A 139 -11.11 11.48 -3.24
C PRO A 139 -10.45 12.74 -2.64
N CYS A 140 -10.91 13.16 -1.45
CA CYS A 140 -10.40 14.37 -0.77
C CYS A 140 -8.87 14.34 -0.56
N SER A 141 -8.28 13.16 -0.46
CA SER A 141 -6.84 12.92 -0.34
C SER A 141 -6.12 12.75 -1.69
N GLY A 142 -6.69 13.21 -2.80
CA GLY A 142 -6.18 12.98 -4.17
C GLY A 142 -4.70 13.28 -4.38
N ASP A 143 -4.18 14.29 -3.67
CA ASP A 143 -2.76 14.70 -3.74
C ASP A 143 -1.80 13.74 -3.01
N SER A 144 -2.32 12.85 -2.17
CA SER A 144 -1.51 11.94 -1.33
C SER A 144 -1.90 10.48 -1.48
N CYS A 145 -3.17 10.15 -1.73
CA CYS A 145 -3.64 8.77 -1.81
C CYS A 145 -3.16 8.06 -3.08
N PHE A 146 -3.07 6.74 -2.99
CA PHE A 146 -2.64 5.86 -4.08
C PHE A 146 -3.82 5.09 -4.69
N ILE A 147 -3.74 4.83 -5.99
CA ILE A 147 -4.78 4.14 -6.76
C ILE A 147 -5.13 2.78 -6.16
N GLY A 148 -4.15 2.00 -5.70
CA GLY A 148 -4.39 0.71 -5.06
C GLY A 148 -5.27 0.81 -3.81
N GLY A 149 -5.04 1.83 -2.97
CA GLY A 149 -5.89 2.13 -1.81
C GLY A 149 -7.29 2.56 -2.21
N ASN A 150 -7.41 3.43 -3.22
CA ASN A 150 -8.71 3.90 -3.72
C ASN A 150 -9.57 2.74 -4.23
N VAL A 151 -8.98 1.81 -4.98
CA VAL A 151 -9.67 0.61 -5.47
C VAL A 151 -10.08 -0.29 -4.31
N ALA A 152 -9.17 -0.53 -3.36
CA ALA A 152 -9.43 -1.41 -2.21
C ALA A 152 -10.57 -0.91 -1.31
N THR A 153 -10.72 0.42 -1.17
CA THR A 153 -11.74 1.04 -0.30
C THR A 153 -12.94 1.59 -1.08
N ASN A 154 -12.98 1.40 -2.40
CA ASN A 154 -14.00 1.98 -3.28
C ASN A 154 -14.10 3.51 -3.13
N ALA A 155 -12.95 4.19 -3.04
CA ALA A 155 -12.89 5.64 -2.89
C ALA A 155 -13.28 6.33 -4.20
N GLY A 156 -14.30 7.18 -4.18
CA GLY A 156 -14.84 7.85 -5.37
C GLY A 156 -14.61 9.37 -5.36
N GLY A 157 -15.00 10.03 -4.30
CA GLY A 157 -14.99 11.48 -4.18
C GLY A 157 -16.19 12.15 -4.83
N ASN A 158 -16.16 13.49 -4.93
CA ASN A 158 -17.29 14.31 -5.33
C ASN A 158 -17.63 14.27 -6.83
N ARG A 159 -16.75 13.70 -7.67
CA ARG A 159 -16.99 13.50 -9.11
C ARG A 159 -17.51 12.10 -9.45
N ALA A 160 -17.57 11.20 -8.50
CA ALA A 160 -18.07 9.85 -8.69
C ALA A 160 -19.58 9.79 -8.44
N VAL A 161 -20.36 10.11 -9.47
CA VAL A 161 -21.84 10.16 -9.40
C VAL A 161 -22.47 8.77 -9.55
N LYS A 162 -21.76 7.83 -10.16
CA LYS A 162 -22.19 6.45 -10.40
C LYS A 162 -21.06 5.47 -10.16
#